data_fb8502aa6e471a071d59b577c1defdef
#
_entry.id   fb8502aa6e471a071d59b577c1defdef
#
_cell.length_a   1.000
_cell.length_b   1.000
_cell.length_c   1.000
_cell.angle_alpha   90.00
_cell.angle_beta   90.00
_cell.angle_gamma   90.00
#
_symmetry.space_group_name_H-M   'P 1'
#
loop_
_entity.id
_entity.type
_entity.pdbx_description
1 polymer ?
#
loop_
_entity_poly.entity_id
_entity_poly.type
_entity_poly.pdbx_seq_one_letter_code
_entity_poly.pdbx_strand_id
1 'polypeptide(L)'
;RVGMLNFGTDFSLIKGRLSGSIDHYRKYGKDLYGETAYDYTTWGSNGTIVKNVAEMQGKGWDIKLNSINTTGAFRWSSNFLLGINKNKTTAYYSNLNEGLVYFLADGNRINPVVGLPLNALAAYTWMGLDNQGMPQGLLNGQASSDYTAIFRSASMNPMGNETITYI
;
A
#
# COMPACT_ATOMS: atom_id res chain seq x y z
N ARG A 1 18.80 -1.95 5.82
CA ARG A 1 18.79 -1.38 7.18
C ARG A 1 17.38 -0.92 7.53
N VAL A 2 16.94 -1.17 8.78
CA VAL A 2 15.65 -0.68 9.27
C VAL A 2 15.92 0.21 10.48
N GLY A 3 15.42 1.43 10.44
CA GLY A 3 15.37 2.37 11.57
C GLY A 3 13.93 2.52 12.04
N MET A 4 13.73 2.62 13.34
CA MET A 4 12.41 2.85 13.95
C MET A 4 12.52 3.89 15.04
N LEU A 5 11.60 4.84 15.04
CA LEU A 5 11.38 5.80 16.10
C LEU A 5 9.97 5.58 16.64
N ASN A 6 9.85 5.42 17.95
CA ASN A 6 8.57 5.22 18.61
C ASN A 6 8.43 6.20 19.78
N PHE A 7 7.27 6.84 19.89
CA PHE A 7 6.86 7.67 21.01
C PHE A 7 5.55 7.12 21.54
N GLY A 8 5.56 6.71 22.80
CA GLY A 8 4.38 6.17 23.45
C GLY A 8 4.15 6.81 24.81
N THR A 9 2.90 6.84 25.22
CA THR A 9 2.49 7.24 26.56
C THR A 9 1.40 6.32 27.06
N ASP A 10 1.55 5.92 28.32
CA ASP A 10 0.54 5.18 29.07
C ASP A 10 -0.12 6.11 30.07
N PHE A 11 -1.41 5.95 30.27
CA PHE A 11 -2.14 6.73 31.26
C PHE A 11 -3.16 5.88 32.03
N SER A 12 -3.41 6.31 33.24
CA SER A 12 -4.46 5.74 34.11
C SER A 12 -5.15 6.86 34.84
N LEU A 13 -6.45 7.01 34.62
CA LEU A 13 -7.29 8.07 35.13
C LEU A 13 -8.43 7.50 35.96
N ILE A 14 -9.06 8.37 36.78
CA ILE A 14 -10.26 8.05 37.56
C ILE A 14 -10.04 6.79 38.43
N LYS A 15 -8.92 6.77 39.19
CA LYS A 15 -8.54 5.65 40.07
C LYS A 15 -8.49 4.29 39.34
N GLY A 16 -7.95 4.27 38.10
CA GLY A 16 -7.82 3.07 37.30
C GLY A 16 -9.06 2.69 36.47
N ARG A 17 -10.14 3.47 36.54
CA ARG A 17 -11.35 3.18 35.77
C ARG A 17 -11.17 3.42 34.25
N LEU A 18 -10.32 4.36 33.90
CA LEU A 18 -9.94 4.62 32.49
C LEU A 18 -8.43 4.51 32.37
N SER A 19 -7.96 3.60 31.58
CA SER A 19 -6.54 3.41 31.30
C SER A 19 -6.30 3.15 29.81
N GLY A 20 -5.11 3.42 29.35
CA GLY A 20 -4.79 3.15 27.96
C GLY A 20 -3.37 3.54 27.61
N SER A 21 -3.04 3.30 26.35
CA SER A 21 -1.79 3.73 25.72
C SER A 21 -2.08 4.41 24.38
N ILE A 22 -1.21 5.34 24.01
CA ILE A 22 -1.17 5.97 22.70
C ILE A 22 0.27 5.92 22.23
N ASP A 23 0.52 5.23 21.13
CA ASP A 23 1.81 5.06 20.53
C ASP A 23 1.83 5.65 19.13
N HIS A 24 2.88 6.40 18.80
CA HIS A 24 3.16 6.85 17.45
C HIS A 24 4.52 6.34 17.01
N TYR A 25 4.58 5.72 15.84
CA TYR A 25 5.82 5.21 15.30
C TYR A 25 6.11 5.68 13.88
N ARG A 26 7.40 5.75 13.58
CA ARG A 26 7.94 5.90 12.23
C ARG A 26 8.98 4.83 11.98
N LYS A 27 8.88 4.16 10.82
CA LYS A 27 9.82 3.15 10.36
C LYS A 27 10.41 3.58 9.03
N TYR A 28 11.71 3.37 8.88
CA TYR A 28 12.45 3.61 7.64
C TYR A 28 13.19 2.34 7.28
N GLY A 29 12.90 1.80 6.11
CA GLY A 29 13.66 0.72 5.51
C GLY A 29 14.51 1.29 4.38
N LYS A 30 15.82 1.14 4.47
CA LYS A 30 16.75 1.49 3.42
C LYS A 30 17.49 0.27 2.97
N ASP A 31 17.99 0.30 1.73
CA ASP A 31 18.77 -0.79 1.17
C ASP A 31 18.04 -2.13 1.23
N LEU A 32 16.73 -2.13 0.90
CA LEU A 32 15.92 -3.33 0.89
C LEU A 32 16.26 -4.17 -0.34
N TYR A 33 16.40 -5.47 -0.12
CA TYR A 33 16.73 -6.41 -1.18
C TYR A 33 15.56 -6.66 -2.11
N GLY A 34 15.85 -6.78 -3.39
CA GLY A 34 14.92 -7.18 -4.43
C GLY A 34 15.67 -7.63 -5.68
N GLU A 35 14.95 -8.24 -6.58
CA GLU A 35 15.49 -8.66 -7.87
C GLU A 35 15.60 -7.46 -8.82
N THR A 36 16.66 -7.43 -9.59
CA THR A 36 16.87 -6.47 -10.69
C THR A 36 17.53 -7.18 -11.86
N ALA A 37 17.30 -6.68 -13.07
CA ALA A 37 17.96 -7.21 -14.25
C ALA A 37 19.48 -7.07 -14.12
N TYR A 38 20.20 -8.11 -14.50
CA TYR A 38 21.63 -8.09 -14.60
C TYR A 38 22.07 -7.69 -16.01
N ASP A 39 23.18 -7.00 -16.11
CA ASP A 39 23.74 -6.62 -17.41
C ASP A 39 24.22 -7.88 -18.16
N TYR A 40 23.46 -8.31 -19.16
CA TYR A 40 23.76 -9.50 -19.96
C TYR A 40 25.04 -9.35 -20.79
N THR A 41 25.50 -8.11 -21.03
CA THR A 41 26.77 -7.89 -21.75
C THR A 41 27.96 -8.33 -20.94
N THR A 42 27.82 -8.33 -19.61
CA THR A 42 28.86 -8.75 -18.67
C THR A 42 28.80 -10.24 -18.38
N TRP A 43 27.61 -10.86 -18.40
CA TRP A 43 27.43 -12.26 -17.97
C TRP A 43 26.91 -13.20 -19.07
N GLY A 44 26.60 -12.71 -20.24
CA GLY A 44 26.25 -13.55 -21.40
C GLY A 44 24.87 -14.23 -21.33
N SER A 45 24.04 -13.97 -20.34
CA SER A 45 22.67 -14.47 -20.25
C SER A 45 21.71 -13.47 -19.63
N ASN A 46 20.44 -13.54 -20.01
CA ASN A 46 19.37 -12.79 -19.34
C ASN A 46 19.14 -13.38 -17.95
N GLY A 47 19.48 -12.65 -16.91
CA GLY A 47 19.32 -13.09 -15.55
C GLY A 47 18.95 -11.95 -14.62
N THR A 48 18.48 -12.30 -13.43
CA THR A 48 18.25 -11.38 -12.33
C THR A 48 19.29 -11.59 -11.23
N ILE A 49 19.57 -10.53 -10.51
CA ILE A 49 20.46 -10.52 -9.35
C ILE A 49 19.75 -9.80 -8.21
N VAL A 50 19.98 -10.29 -7.00
CA VAL A 50 19.47 -9.64 -5.79
C VAL A 50 20.41 -8.51 -5.38
N LYS A 51 19.87 -7.30 -5.34
CA LYS A 51 20.55 -6.07 -4.92
C LYS A 51 19.70 -5.27 -3.94
N ASN A 52 20.26 -4.19 -3.41
CA ASN A 52 19.52 -3.16 -2.69
C ASN A 52 18.78 -2.31 -3.72
N VAL A 53 17.45 -2.54 -3.86
CA VAL A 53 16.65 -1.93 -4.91
C VAL A 53 15.55 -1.02 -4.42
N ALA A 54 15.26 -0.99 -3.11
CA ALA A 54 14.12 -0.26 -2.60
C ALA A 54 14.38 0.44 -1.27
N GLU A 55 13.68 1.54 -1.07
CA GLU A 55 13.51 2.20 0.21
C GLU A 55 12.03 2.36 0.52
N MET A 56 11.68 2.22 1.81
CA MET A 56 10.31 2.32 2.28
C MET A 56 10.20 3.16 3.55
N GLN A 57 9.06 3.78 3.72
CA GLN A 57 8.69 4.49 4.94
C GLN A 57 7.33 4.02 5.43
N GLY A 58 7.22 3.77 6.73
CA GLY A 58 5.97 3.49 7.42
C GLY A 58 5.78 4.45 8.59
N LYS A 59 4.53 4.81 8.88
CA LYS A 59 4.15 5.53 10.09
C LYS A 59 2.78 5.06 10.55
N GLY A 60 2.56 5.10 11.84
CA GLY A 60 1.27 4.71 12.38
C GLY A 60 1.00 5.22 13.77
N TRP A 61 -0.23 4.98 14.20
CA TRP A 61 -0.74 5.21 15.55
C TRP A 61 -1.37 3.94 16.06
N ASP A 62 -1.04 3.56 17.27
CA ASP A 62 -1.69 2.49 18.00
C ASP A 62 -2.31 3.08 19.27
N ILE A 63 -3.63 2.96 19.41
CA ILE A 63 -4.39 3.49 20.52
C ILE A 63 -5.11 2.33 21.20
N LYS A 64 -4.91 2.21 22.49
CA LYS A 64 -5.58 1.24 23.34
C LYS A 64 -6.25 1.95 24.49
N LEU A 65 -7.55 1.74 24.65
CA LEU A 65 -8.33 2.29 25.76
C LEU A 65 -9.08 1.17 26.48
N ASN A 66 -9.00 1.16 27.81
CA ASN A 66 -9.73 0.26 28.66
C ASN A 66 -10.59 1.09 29.62
N SER A 67 -11.86 0.80 29.71
CA SER A 67 -12.79 1.48 30.59
C SER A 67 -13.56 0.49 31.44
N ILE A 68 -13.62 0.75 32.76
CA ILE A 68 -14.50 0.06 33.69
C ILE A 68 -15.72 0.97 33.92
N ASN A 69 -16.81 0.64 33.23
CA ASN A 69 -18.01 1.48 33.18
C ASN A 69 -18.84 1.33 34.45
N THR A 70 -19.10 0.08 34.88
CA THR A 70 -19.86 -0.21 36.10
C THR A 70 -19.18 -1.29 36.94
N THR A 71 -19.28 -1.18 38.27
CA THR A 71 -18.65 -2.09 39.23
C THR A 71 -19.62 -2.67 40.26
N GLY A 72 -20.93 -2.44 40.11
CA GLY A 72 -21.98 -2.94 41.00
C GLY A 72 -22.38 -4.41 40.75
N ALA A 73 -23.64 -4.75 41.01
CA ALA A 73 -24.21 -6.06 40.70
C ALA A 73 -24.13 -6.40 39.23
N PHE A 74 -24.20 -5.38 38.38
CA PHE A 74 -23.89 -5.47 36.93
C PHE A 74 -22.51 -4.88 36.69
N ARG A 75 -21.60 -5.70 36.14
CA ARG A 75 -20.23 -5.29 35.77
C ARG A 75 -20.12 -5.15 34.26
N TRP A 76 -19.69 -3.98 33.82
CA TRP A 76 -19.44 -3.69 32.43
C TRP A 76 -18.10 -2.99 32.23
N SER A 77 -17.28 -3.54 31.34
CA SER A 77 -16.01 -2.94 30.89
C SER A 77 -15.99 -2.88 29.37
N SER A 78 -15.27 -1.91 28.84
CA SER A 78 -15.10 -1.72 27.41
C SER A 78 -13.61 -1.64 27.06
N ASN A 79 -13.20 -2.34 26.01
CA ASN A 79 -11.87 -2.26 25.44
C ASN A 79 -11.99 -1.70 24.03
N PHE A 80 -11.23 -0.67 23.74
CA PHE A 80 -11.13 -0.07 22.40
C PHE A 80 -9.68 -0.17 21.92
N LEU A 81 -9.51 -0.70 20.72
CA LEU A 81 -8.22 -0.85 20.05
C LEU A 81 -8.33 -0.22 18.67
N LEU A 82 -7.44 0.71 18.37
CA LEU A 82 -7.37 1.36 17.06
C LEU A 82 -5.91 1.39 16.59
N GLY A 83 -5.63 0.71 15.47
CA GLY A 83 -4.36 0.77 14.78
C GLY A 83 -4.55 1.46 13.43
N ILE A 84 -3.80 2.54 13.20
CA ILE A 84 -3.76 3.23 11.91
C ILE A 84 -2.34 3.15 11.40
N ASN A 85 -2.13 2.56 10.24
CA ASN A 85 -0.81 2.55 9.62
C ASN A 85 -0.87 3.04 8.18
N LYS A 86 0.21 3.72 7.75
CA LYS A 86 0.44 4.09 6.37
C LYS A 86 1.88 3.77 6.03
N ASN A 87 2.08 3.07 4.93
CA ASN A 87 3.39 2.81 4.37
C ASN A 87 3.45 3.32 2.93
N LYS A 88 4.65 3.59 2.47
CA LYS A 88 4.91 3.95 1.08
C LYS A 88 6.32 3.58 0.68
N THR A 89 6.49 3.24 -0.58
CA THR A 89 7.78 3.13 -1.23
C THR A 89 8.34 4.53 -1.46
N THR A 90 9.54 4.82 -0.99
CA THR A 90 10.19 6.13 -1.15
C THR A 90 11.18 6.16 -2.30
N ALA A 91 11.78 5.02 -2.62
CA ALA A 91 12.63 4.85 -3.79
C ALA A 91 12.58 3.40 -4.29
N TYR A 92 12.74 3.23 -5.59
CA TYR A 92 12.83 1.94 -6.24
C TYR A 92 13.81 2.01 -7.41
N TYR A 93 14.86 1.19 -7.36
CA TYR A 93 16.01 1.25 -8.26
C TYR A 93 16.12 0.03 -9.17
N SER A 94 15.10 -0.81 -9.21
CA SER A 94 15.10 -1.95 -10.13
C SER A 94 14.77 -1.50 -11.56
N ASN A 95 15.52 -2.02 -12.52
CA ASN A 95 15.30 -1.81 -13.96
C ASN A 95 14.39 -2.87 -14.59
N LEU A 96 13.74 -3.68 -13.77
CA LEU A 96 12.69 -4.56 -14.27
C LEU A 96 11.53 -3.66 -14.70
N ASN A 97 11.51 -3.28 -15.97
CA ASN A 97 10.40 -2.58 -16.63
C ASN A 97 9.22 -3.55 -16.83
N GLU A 98 8.77 -4.13 -15.75
CA GLU A 98 7.50 -4.83 -15.76
C GLU A 98 6.42 -3.76 -15.70
N GLY A 99 5.83 -3.44 -16.84
CA GLY A 99 4.79 -2.43 -16.96
C GLY A 99 3.62 -2.76 -16.03
N LEU A 100 2.82 -1.76 -15.71
CA LEU A 100 1.62 -1.86 -14.86
C LEU A 100 0.64 -2.96 -15.31
N VAL A 101 0.72 -3.34 -16.58
CA VAL A 101 -0.05 -4.43 -17.19
C VAL A 101 0.17 -5.77 -16.47
N TYR A 102 1.37 -6.03 -15.98
CA TYR A 102 1.65 -7.24 -15.20
C TYR A 102 0.95 -7.25 -13.85
N PHE A 103 0.71 -6.11 -13.24
CA PHE A 103 -0.12 -5.99 -12.03
C PHE A 103 -1.57 -6.39 -12.28
N LEU A 104 -2.10 -5.97 -13.41
CA LEU A 104 -3.50 -6.20 -13.78
C LEU A 104 -3.72 -7.61 -14.34
N ALA A 105 -2.71 -8.18 -15.01
CA ALA A 105 -2.82 -9.48 -15.65
C ALA A 105 -2.47 -10.66 -14.74
N ASP A 106 -1.41 -10.55 -13.94
CA ASP A 106 -0.88 -11.68 -13.17
C ASP A 106 -1.27 -11.67 -11.68
N GLY A 107 -1.77 -10.58 -11.15
CA GLY A 107 -2.32 -10.46 -9.79
C GLY A 107 -1.39 -10.78 -8.61
N ASN A 108 -0.21 -11.36 -8.84
CA ASN A 108 0.64 -11.96 -7.82
C ASN A 108 2.03 -11.34 -7.68
N ARG A 109 2.41 -10.38 -8.50
CA ARG A 109 3.73 -9.76 -8.40
C ARG A 109 3.66 -8.45 -7.64
N ILE A 110 4.49 -8.33 -6.61
CA ILE A 110 4.67 -7.09 -5.89
C ILE A 110 5.64 -6.22 -6.68
N ASN A 111 5.11 -5.19 -7.34
CA ASN A 111 5.89 -4.19 -8.05
C ASN A 111 5.84 -2.87 -7.28
N PRO A 112 6.89 -2.50 -6.56
CA PRO A 112 6.89 -1.27 -5.79
C PRO A 112 6.73 -0.05 -6.69
N VAL A 113 5.72 0.76 -6.43
CA VAL A 113 5.53 2.06 -7.08
C VAL A 113 5.90 3.16 -6.10
N VAL A 114 6.81 4.06 -6.49
CA VAL A 114 7.23 5.16 -5.63
C VAL A 114 6.03 6.05 -5.28
N GLY A 115 5.87 6.33 -4.00
CA GLY A 115 4.75 7.09 -3.46
C GLY A 115 3.56 6.25 -2.99
N LEU A 116 3.44 4.99 -3.43
CA LEU A 116 2.36 4.07 -3.06
C LEU A 116 2.80 3.03 -2.01
N PRO A 117 1.84 2.40 -1.32
CA PRO A 117 2.11 1.24 -0.49
C PRO A 117 2.72 0.09 -1.31
N LEU A 118 3.53 -0.75 -0.66
CA LEU A 118 4.15 -1.90 -1.31
C LEU A 118 3.11 -2.85 -1.93
N ASN A 119 1.99 -3.02 -1.24
CA ASN A 119 0.90 -3.90 -1.64
C ASN A 119 -0.29 -3.10 -2.21
N ALA A 120 -0.02 -1.97 -2.89
CA ALA A 120 -1.08 -1.25 -3.58
C ALA A 120 -1.71 -2.14 -4.65
N LEU A 121 -3.02 -2.20 -4.65
CA LEU A 121 -3.76 -2.88 -5.71
C LEU A 121 -4.04 -1.88 -6.83
N ALA A 122 -3.76 -2.30 -8.05
CA ALA A 122 -4.11 -1.55 -9.24
C ALA A 122 -5.39 -2.15 -9.84
N ALA A 123 -6.30 -1.29 -10.24
CA ALA A 123 -7.52 -1.68 -10.93
C ALA A 123 -7.85 -0.66 -12.03
N TYR A 124 -8.59 -1.08 -13.04
CA TYR A 124 -9.13 -0.13 -14.00
C TYR A 124 -10.13 0.79 -13.30
N THR A 125 -10.04 2.09 -13.63
CA THR A 125 -10.95 3.08 -13.07
C THR A 125 -12.39 2.78 -13.50
N TRP A 126 -13.23 2.48 -12.53
CA TRP A 126 -14.62 2.07 -12.73
C TRP A 126 -15.52 3.28 -13.02
N MET A 127 -16.25 3.24 -14.12
CA MET A 127 -17.19 4.29 -14.55
C MET A 127 -18.66 3.84 -14.59
N GLY A 128 -18.97 2.69 -14.02
CA GLY A 128 -20.32 2.15 -13.97
C GLY A 128 -20.62 1.14 -15.09
N LEU A 129 -21.89 0.94 -15.33
CA LEU A 129 -22.43 0.08 -16.39
C LEU A 129 -23.08 0.96 -17.47
N ASP A 130 -22.99 0.54 -18.72
CA ASP A 130 -23.76 1.14 -19.81
C ASP A 130 -25.23 0.71 -19.78
N ASN A 131 -26.03 1.21 -20.74
CA ASN A 131 -27.46 0.88 -20.85
C ASN A 131 -27.74 -0.60 -21.15
N GLN A 132 -26.71 -1.37 -21.50
CA GLN A 132 -26.79 -2.81 -21.80
C GLN A 132 -26.25 -3.65 -20.63
N GLY A 133 -25.81 -2.99 -19.53
CA GLY A 133 -25.22 -3.64 -18.38
C GLY A 133 -23.74 -4.03 -18.54
N MET A 134 -23.03 -3.50 -19.54
CA MET A 134 -21.61 -3.74 -19.75
C MET A 134 -20.77 -2.80 -18.89
N PRO A 135 -19.70 -3.31 -18.24
CA PRO A 135 -18.78 -2.49 -17.47
C PRO A 135 -18.13 -1.39 -18.32
N GLN A 136 -17.95 -0.21 -17.74
CA GLN A 136 -17.24 0.90 -18.38
C GLN A 136 -16.03 1.31 -17.56
N GLY A 137 -14.91 1.58 -18.24
CA GLY A 137 -13.72 2.19 -17.69
C GLY A 137 -13.58 3.65 -18.11
N LEU A 138 -12.64 4.36 -17.47
CA LEU A 138 -12.31 5.74 -17.83
C LEU A 138 -11.31 5.75 -19.00
N LEU A 139 -11.61 6.49 -20.06
CA LEU A 139 -10.73 6.70 -21.21
C LEU A 139 -10.89 8.12 -21.74
N ASN A 140 -9.81 8.89 -21.79
CA ASN A 140 -9.81 10.31 -22.20
C ASN A 140 -10.84 11.16 -21.46
N GLY A 141 -10.97 10.97 -20.15
CA GLY A 141 -11.90 11.69 -19.30
C GLY A 141 -13.40 11.26 -19.44
N GLN A 142 -13.69 10.21 -20.21
CA GLN A 142 -15.04 9.74 -20.45
C GLN A 142 -15.21 8.25 -20.17
N ALA A 143 -16.45 7.84 -19.86
CA ALA A 143 -16.80 6.44 -19.72
C ALA A 143 -16.72 5.75 -21.09
N SER A 144 -16.06 4.60 -21.15
CA SER A 144 -15.87 3.84 -22.38
C SER A 144 -15.96 2.34 -22.12
N SER A 145 -16.56 1.61 -23.06
CA SER A 145 -16.57 0.15 -23.13
C SER A 145 -15.52 -0.40 -24.14
N ASP A 146 -14.66 0.46 -24.70
CA ASP A 146 -13.54 0.02 -25.53
C ASP A 146 -12.38 -0.47 -24.65
N TYR A 147 -12.48 -1.73 -24.22
CA TYR A 147 -11.48 -2.35 -23.35
C TYR A 147 -10.10 -2.44 -24.00
N THR A 148 -10.03 -2.53 -25.33
CA THR A 148 -8.76 -2.58 -26.06
C THR A 148 -8.04 -1.24 -25.99
N ALA A 149 -8.77 -0.14 -26.17
CA ALA A 149 -8.21 1.20 -26.05
C ALA A 149 -7.80 1.53 -24.61
N ILE A 150 -8.62 1.14 -23.62
CA ILE A 150 -8.32 1.28 -22.18
C ILE A 150 -7.02 0.52 -21.85
N PHE A 151 -6.90 -0.73 -22.27
CA PHE A 151 -5.71 -1.55 -22.05
C PHE A 151 -4.45 -0.94 -22.69
N ARG A 152 -4.55 -0.47 -23.94
CA ARG A 152 -3.42 0.18 -24.64
C ARG A 152 -3.00 1.47 -23.94
N SER A 153 -3.95 2.30 -23.52
CA SER A 153 -3.69 3.54 -22.77
C SER A 153 -2.96 3.24 -21.47
N ALA A 154 -3.45 2.28 -20.70
CA ALA A 154 -2.81 1.83 -19.46
C ALA A 154 -1.39 1.30 -19.67
N SER A 155 -1.14 0.59 -20.79
CA SER A 155 0.15 -0.01 -21.11
C SER A 155 1.20 1.03 -21.53
N MET A 156 0.78 2.10 -22.20
CA MET A 156 1.69 3.14 -22.70
C MET A 156 2.18 4.10 -21.62
N ASN A 157 1.36 4.37 -20.63
CA ASN A 157 1.70 5.30 -19.55
C ASN A 157 1.16 4.78 -18.21
N PRO A 158 1.86 3.82 -17.60
CA PRO A 158 1.36 3.15 -16.39
C PRO A 158 1.30 4.04 -15.15
N MET A 159 2.09 5.09 -15.09
CA MET A 159 2.17 5.98 -13.93
C MET A 159 1.37 7.26 -14.17
N GLY A 160 0.32 7.47 -13.37
CA GLY A 160 -0.54 8.65 -13.48
C GLY A 160 -1.55 8.59 -14.61
N ASN A 161 -1.80 7.42 -15.18
CA ASN A 161 -2.84 7.22 -16.17
C ASN A 161 -4.22 7.20 -15.50
N GLU A 162 -5.14 7.99 -16.04
CA GLU A 162 -6.53 8.07 -15.55
C GLU A 162 -7.29 6.74 -15.63
N THR A 163 -6.86 5.84 -16.52
CA THR A 163 -7.50 4.53 -16.69
C THR A 163 -7.24 3.58 -15.53
N ILE A 164 -6.31 3.91 -14.62
CA ILE A 164 -5.92 3.06 -13.50
C ILE A 164 -6.08 3.80 -12.17
N THR A 165 -6.73 3.14 -11.24
CA THR A 165 -6.86 3.56 -9.84
C THR A 165 -6.06 2.62 -8.95
N TYR A 166 -5.38 3.17 -7.95
CA TYR A 166 -4.70 2.43 -6.90
C TYR A 166 -5.54 2.45 -5.62
N ILE A 167 -5.68 1.27 -5.02
CA ILE A 167 -6.43 1.03 -3.77
C ILE A 167 -5.48 0.55 -2.69
#